data_051da77387c8172a9af9da35fc6df6db
#
_entry.id   051da77387c8172a9af9da35fc6df6db
#
_cell.length_a   1.000
_cell.length_b   1.000
_cell.length_c   1.000
_cell.angle_alpha   90.00
_cell.angle_beta   90.00
_cell.angle_gamma   90.00
#
_symmetry.space_group_name_H-M   'P 1'
#
loop_
_entity.id
_entity.type
_entity.pdbx_description
1 polymer ?
#
loop_
_entity_poly.entity_id
_entity_poly.type
_entity_poly.pdbx_seq_one_letter_code
_entity_poly.pdbx_strand_id
1 'polypeptide(L)' 'MFEIWEGDLYLYSVDTREEADEQAEAGFTVKSLEYYGA' A
#
# COMPACT_ATOMS: atom_id res chain seq x y z
N MET A 1 -1.39 -2.24 -7.53
CA MET A 1 -0.30 -2.34 -6.56
C MET A 1 -0.43 -1.27 -5.50
N PHE A 2 -0.16 -1.63 -4.27
CA PHE A 2 -0.28 -0.70 -3.15
C PHE A 2 1.03 -0.64 -2.40
N GLU A 3 1.45 0.55 -2.04
CA GLU A 3 2.66 0.73 -1.26
C GLU A 3 2.31 0.84 0.21
N ILE A 4 3.07 0.17 1.03
CA ILE A 4 2.86 0.18 2.48
C ILE A 4 3.97 1.01 3.10
N TRP A 5 3.56 2.00 3.87
CA TRP A 5 4.48 2.96 4.47
C TRP A 5 4.28 3.03 5.97
N GLU A 6 5.34 3.35 6.67
CA GLU A 6 5.25 3.67 8.08
C GLU A 6 5.78 5.09 8.25
N GLY A 7 4.83 6.03 8.39
CA GLY A 7 5.22 7.43 8.37
C GLY A 7 5.81 7.79 7.03
N ASP A 8 7.06 8.20 7.02
CA ASP A 8 7.75 8.57 5.79
C ASP A 8 8.61 7.45 5.24
N LEU A 9 8.55 6.27 5.83
CA LEU A 9 9.40 5.17 5.44
C LEU A 9 8.61 4.16 4.61
N TYR A 10 9.07 3.94 3.38
CA TYR A 10 8.50 2.92 2.52
C TYR A 10 8.96 1.53 3.01
N LEU A 11 8.02 0.62 3.18
CA LEU A 11 8.32 -0.71 3.66
C LEU A 11 8.31 -1.75 2.55
N TYR A 12 7.18 -1.90 1.88
CA TYR A 12 7.05 -2.88 0.80
C TYR A 12 5.76 -2.62 0.05
N SER A 13 5.56 -3.37 -1.02
CA SER A 13 4.35 -3.27 -1.83
C SER A 13 3.57 -4.57 -1.77
N VAL A 14 2.27 -4.48 -1.92
CA VAL A 14 1.40 -5.64 -2.01
C VAL A 14 0.58 -5.55 -3.29
N ASP A 15 0.17 -6.70 -3.80
CA ASP A 15 -0.53 -6.76 -5.08
C ASP A 15 -2.04 -6.68 -4.95
N THR A 16 -2.59 -7.06 -3.81
CA THR A 16 -4.02 -7.15 -3.65
C THR A 16 -4.52 -6.11 -2.66
N ARG A 17 -5.75 -5.66 -2.91
CA ARG A 17 -6.36 -4.71 -2.02
C ARG A 17 -6.63 -5.32 -0.66
N GLU A 18 -6.91 -6.61 -0.64
CA GLU A 18 -7.19 -7.31 0.60
C GLU A 18 -6.01 -7.22 1.55
N GLU A 19 -4.80 -7.45 1.02
CA GLU A 19 -3.60 -7.32 1.84
C GLU A 19 -3.37 -5.88 2.26
N ALA A 20 -3.64 -4.94 1.34
CA ALA A 20 -3.48 -3.53 1.67
C ALA A 20 -4.40 -3.13 2.81
N ASP A 21 -5.64 -3.61 2.79
CA ASP A 21 -6.59 -3.30 3.86
C ASP A 21 -6.12 -3.86 5.20
N GLU A 22 -5.53 -5.04 5.19
CA GLU A 22 -4.98 -5.62 6.41
C GLU A 22 -3.87 -4.76 6.98
N GLN A 23 -3.01 -4.25 6.12
CA GLN A 23 -1.93 -3.39 6.56
C GLN A 23 -2.45 -2.07 7.11
N ALA A 24 -3.49 -1.54 6.49
CA ALA A 24 -4.10 -0.31 6.98
C ALA A 24 -4.68 -0.51 8.38
N GLU A 25 -5.30 -1.66 8.61
CA GLU A 25 -5.84 -1.96 9.92
C GLU A 25 -4.75 -2.13 10.97
N ALA A 26 -3.59 -2.57 10.54
CA ALA A 26 -2.46 -2.72 11.44
C ALA A 26 -1.81 -1.38 11.78
N GLY A 27 -2.24 -0.31 11.14
CA GLY A 27 -1.74 1.02 11.47
C GLY A 27 -0.78 1.61 10.46
N PHE A 28 -0.54 0.90 9.36
CA PHE A 28 0.35 1.41 8.31
C PHE A 28 -0.39 2.30 7.34
N THR A 29 0.37 3.14 6.65
CA THR A 29 -0.17 3.99 5.61
C THR A 29 -0.15 3.24 4.29
N VAL A 30 -1.25 3.27 3.56
CA VAL A 30 -1.35 2.58 2.29
C VAL A 30 -1.51 3.63 1.19
N LYS A 31 -0.63 3.57 0.19
CA LYS A 31 -0.69 4.45 -0.96
C LYS A 31 -0.97 3.63 -2.19
N SER A 32 -2.00 4.02 -2.91
CA SER A 32 -2.40 3.33 -4.12
C SER A 32 -1.61 3.86 -5.29
N LEU A 33 -0.99 2.96 -6.04
CA LEU A 33 -0.29 3.32 -7.26
C LEU A 33 -1.19 3.00 -8.42
N GLU A 34 -1.55 4.01 -9.16
CA GLU A 34 -2.37 3.81 -10.34
C GLU A 34 -1.50 4.00 -11.55
N TYR A 35 -1.41 2.96 -12.34
CA TYR A 35 -0.70 3.03 -13.60
C TYR A 35 -1.73 3.24 -14.68
N TYR A 36 -1.68 4.40 -15.27
CA TYR A 36 -2.45 4.62 -16.46
C TYR A 36 -1.63 4.08 -17.59
N GLY A 37 -1.80 2.83 -17.78
CA GLY A 37 -1.07 2.19 -18.82
C GLY A 37 -1.54 2.64 -20.19
N ALA A 38 -2.18 3.64 -20.21
CA ALA A 38 -2.70 4.25 -21.45
C ALA A 38 -2.37 3.48 -22.68
#